data_2f259cbc1a21b83ca59c37f6b25d839c
#
_entry.id   2f259cbc1a21b83ca59c37f6b25d839c
#
_cell.length_a   1.000
_cell.length_b   1.000
_cell.length_c   1.000
_cell.angle_alpha   90.00
_cell.angle_beta   90.00
_cell.angle_gamma   90.00
#
_symmetry.space_group_name_H-M   'P 1'
#
loop_
_entity.id
_entity.type
_entity.pdbx_description
1 polymer ?
#
loop_
_entity_poly.entity_id
_entity_poly.type
_entity_poly.pdbx_seq_one_letter_code
_entity_poly.pdbx_strand_id
1 'polypeptide(L)'
;SIDAMGCQKAIAHTIIEAGGDYVLALKENHPTLCEEVRLWLDAEVARGRLPVLETLEKDHGRIEIRRYALSHSIDWLEAKPDWAGLQAVGRVESTRLIGESVSTEYRYFLCSLVEGDRFAAVVRSHWGIENQQHWVLDVQFGEDACRTRRNHSGACQFFCVNAV
;
A
#
# COMPACT_ATOMS: atom_id res chain seq x y z
N SER A 1 -0.44 1.60 -7.33
CA SER A 1 -0.87 1.67 -5.91
C SER A 1 -0.92 3.11 -5.44
N ILE A 2 -1.74 3.37 -4.43
CA ILE A 2 -1.95 4.72 -3.89
C ILE A 2 -1.90 4.62 -2.37
N ASP A 3 -1.23 5.59 -1.70
CA ASP A 3 -1.18 5.67 -0.25
C ASP A 3 -2.55 6.01 0.36
N ALA A 4 -2.67 5.90 1.67
CA ALA A 4 -3.94 6.00 2.41
C ALA A 4 -4.72 7.30 2.15
N MET A 5 -4.06 8.43 1.90
CA MET A 5 -4.73 9.69 1.53
C MET A 5 -5.54 9.56 0.23
N GLY A 6 -5.10 8.72 -0.71
CA GLY A 6 -5.79 8.45 -1.96
C GLY A 6 -6.74 7.24 -1.91
N CYS A 7 -6.91 6.59 -0.75
CA CYS A 7 -7.89 5.53 -0.56
C CYS A 7 -9.29 6.14 -0.41
N GLN A 8 -9.91 6.47 -1.55
CA GLN A 8 -11.21 7.13 -1.65
C GLN A 8 -12.07 6.43 -2.71
N LYS A 9 -13.37 6.29 -2.43
CA LYS A 9 -14.34 5.63 -3.33
C LYS A 9 -14.38 6.27 -4.72
N ALA A 10 -14.30 7.62 -4.79
CA ALA A 10 -14.28 8.37 -6.05
C ALA A 10 -13.03 8.06 -6.89
N ILE A 11 -11.86 7.90 -6.25
CA ILE A 11 -10.62 7.53 -6.94
C ILE A 11 -10.69 6.11 -7.48
N ALA A 12 -11.19 5.15 -6.68
CA ALA A 12 -11.41 3.78 -7.13
C ALA A 12 -12.34 3.74 -8.36
N HIS A 13 -13.44 4.50 -8.35
CA HIS A 13 -14.38 4.60 -9.45
C HIS A 13 -13.70 5.15 -10.72
N THR A 14 -12.97 6.26 -10.61
CA THR A 14 -12.27 6.88 -11.76
C THR A 14 -11.26 5.93 -12.39
N ILE A 15 -10.50 5.18 -11.56
CA ILE A 15 -9.51 4.22 -12.06
C ILE A 15 -10.20 3.09 -12.84
N ILE A 16 -11.29 2.54 -12.31
CA ILE A 16 -12.03 1.45 -12.97
C ILE A 16 -12.69 1.95 -14.26
N GLU A 17 -13.28 3.14 -14.28
CA GLU A 17 -13.85 3.74 -15.50
C GLU A 17 -12.79 3.96 -16.59
N ALA A 18 -11.56 4.27 -16.19
CA ALA A 18 -10.43 4.39 -17.11
C ALA A 18 -9.85 3.03 -17.56
N GLY A 19 -10.43 1.90 -17.14
CA GLY A 19 -9.96 0.56 -17.47
C GLY A 19 -8.68 0.13 -16.72
N GLY A 20 -8.35 0.82 -15.62
CA GLY A 20 -7.19 0.52 -14.79
C GLY A 20 -7.52 -0.36 -13.57
N ASP A 21 -6.47 -0.81 -12.89
CA ASP A 21 -6.54 -1.55 -11.63
C ASP A 21 -5.99 -0.72 -10.47
N TYR A 22 -6.46 -1.00 -9.26
CA TYR A 22 -5.98 -0.32 -8.07
C TYR A 22 -5.54 -1.27 -6.95
N VAL A 23 -4.59 -0.79 -6.15
CA VAL A 23 -4.22 -1.29 -4.82
C VAL A 23 -4.17 -0.07 -3.90
N LEU A 24 -5.15 0.08 -3.03
CA LEU A 24 -5.34 1.23 -2.14
C LEU A 24 -5.01 0.84 -0.70
N ALA A 25 -4.11 1.58 -0.05
CA ALA A 25 -3.77 1.32 1.34
C ALA A 25 -4.88 1.78 2.29
N LEU A 26 -5.32 0.89 3.17
CA LEU A 26 -6.26 1.19 4.25
C LEU A 26 -5.50 1.64 5.49
N LYS A 27 -5.88 2.77 6.05
CA LYS A 27 -5.40 3.30 7.33
C LYS A 27 -6.56 3.99 8.07
N GLU A 28 -6.21 4.95 8.93
CA GLU A 28 -7.14 5.71 9.77
C GLU A 28 -8.19 6.55 9.02
N ASN A 29 -8.02 6.76 7.71
CA ASN A 29 -9.02 7.42 6.87
C ASN A 29 -10.33 6.61 6.70
N HIS A 30 -10.28 5.30 6.93
CA HIS A 30 -11.42 4.39 6.95
C HIS A 30 -11.30 3.43 8.16
N PRO A 31 -11.41 3.92 9.41
CA PRO A 31 -11.03 3.14 10.59
C PRO A 31 -11.86 1.86 10.77
N THR A 32 -13.16 1.92 10.59
CA THR A 32 -14.05 0.74 10.71
C THR A 32 -13.72 -0.29 9.65
N LEU A 33 -13.64 0.11 8.39
CA LEU A 33 -13.31 -0.77 7.27
C LEU A 33 -11.92 -1.39 7.43
N CYS A 34 -10.93 -0.59 7.87
CA CYS A 34 -9.58 -1.07 8.13
C CYS A 34 -9.57 -2.15 9.23
N GLU A 35 -10.32 -1.93 10.30
CA GLU A 35 -10.42 -2.88 11.42
C GLU A 35 -11.12 -4.18 11.01
N GLU A 36 -12.21 -4.12 10.25
CA GLU A 36 -12.91 -5.29 9.73
C GLU A 36 -11.98 -6.13 8.83
N VAL A 37 -11.31 -5.49 7.87
CA VAL A 37 -10.36 -6.15 6.96
C VAL A 37 -9.17 -6.74 7.74
N ARG A 38 -8.65 -6.01 8.72
CA ARG A 38 -7.56 -6.46 9.60
C ARG A 38 -7.94 -7.74 10.33
N LEU A 39 -9.04 -7.70 11.10
CA LEU A 39 -9.49 -8.83 11.93
C LEU A 39 -9.72 -10.08 11.09
N TRP A 40 -10.34 -9.92 9.94
CA TRP A 40 -10.64 -11.03 9.05
C TRP A 40 -9.36 -11.64 8.43
N LEU A 41 -8.49 -10.80 7.83
CA LEU A 41 -7.24 -11.28 7.21
C LEU A 41 -6.28 -11.90 8.21
N ASP A 42 -6.12 -11.31 9.40
CA ASP A 42 -5.25 -11.83 10.45
C ASP A 42 -5.75 -13.22 10.92
N ALA A 43 -7.06 -13.39 11.06
CA ALA A 43 -7.66 -14.67 11.41
C ALA A 43 -7.45 -15.74 10.32
N GLU A 44 -7.64 -15.40 9.05
CA GLU A 44 -7.48 -16.33 7.93
C GLU A 44 -6.00 -16.74 7.70
N VAL A 45 -5.08 -15.80 7.85
CA VAL A 45 -3.63 -16.09 7.81
C VAL A 45 -3.22 -16.97 8.98
N ALA A 46 -3.67 -16.66 10.20
CA ALA A 46 -3.36 -17.46 11.40
C ALA A 46 -3.90 -18.91 11.30
N ARG A 47 -5.02 -19.10 10.60
CA ARG A 47 -5.60 -20.43 10.34
C ARG A 47 -4.96 -21.17 9.16
N GLY A 48 -4.02 -20.56 8.47
CA GLY A 48 -3.37 -21.12 7.28
C GLY A 48 -4.31 -21.29 6.08
N ARG A 49 -5.38 -20.50 5.98
CA ARG A 49 -6.38 -20.60 4.91
C ARG A 49 -6.05 -19.74 3.69
N LEU A 50 -5.11 -18.80 3.83
CA LEU A 50 -4.65 -17.96 2.73
C LEU A 50 -3.24 -18.36 2.31
N PRO A 51 -2.96 -18.43 1.01
CA PRO A 51 -1.58 -18.55 0.54
C PRO A 51 -0.80 -17.28 0.90
N VAL A 52 0.42 -17.49 1.38
CA VAL A 52 1.33 -16.40 1.74
C VAL A 52 2.55 -16.47 0.84
N LEU A 53 2.79 -15.41 0.06
CA LEU A 53 4.02 -15.22 -0.68
C LEU A 53 5.04 -14.53 0.24
N GLU A 54 6.23 -15.11 0.41
CA GLU A 54 7.31 -14.52 1.20
C GLU A 54 8.45 -14.05 0.31
N THR A 55 8.98 -12.88 0.58
CA THR A 55 10.20 -12.33 -0.04
C THR A 55 11.20 -11.95 1.04
N LEU A 56 12.50 -12.20 0.75
CA LEU A 56 13.60 -11.86 1.64
C LEU A 56 14.59 -10.98 0.89
N GLU A 57 14.91 -9.83 1.46
CA GLU A 57 15.92 -8.89 0.94
C GLU A 57 16.99 -8.66 1.98
N LYS A 58 18.23 -8.57 1.48
CA LYS A 58 19.40 -8.22 2.31
C LYS A 58 20.11 -7.04 1.66
N ASP A 59 20.21 -5.95 2.39
CA ASP A 59 20.90 -4.76 1.92
C ASP A 59 21.57 -4.01 3.09
N HIS A 60 22.85 -3.65 2.93
CA HIS A 60 23.63 -2.81 3.86
C HIS A 60 23.46 -3.16 5.35
N GLY A 61 23.49 -4.47 5.70
CA GLY A 61 23.36 -4.93 7.09
C GLY A 61 21.91 -4.99 7.61
N ARG A 62 20.92 -4.74 6.74
CA ARG A 62 19.49 -4.87 7.01
C ARG A 62 18.95 -6.12 6.32
N ILE A 63 18.16 -6.90 7.04
CA ILE A 63 17.35 -7.98 6.46
C ILE A 63 15.90 -7.53 6.52
N GLU A 64 15.20 -7.66 5.42
CA GLU A 64 13.78 -7.35 5.32
C GLU A 64 13.02 -8.55 4.77
N ILE A 65 12.09 -9.06 5.57
CA ILE A 65 11.20 -10.17 5.22
C ILE A 65 9.82 -9.59 5.03
N ARG A 66 9.21 -9.83 3.85
CA ARG A 66 7.84 -9.43 3.57
C ARG A 66 6.98 -10.62 3.25
N ARG A 67 5.81 -10.68 3.88
CA ARG A 67 4.78 -11.69 3.65
C ARG A 67 3.54 -11.04 3.10
N TYR A 68 3.11 -11.50 1.93
CA TYR A 68 1.95 -10.99 1.21
C TYR A 68 0.86 -12.04 1.23
N ALA A 69 -0.35 -11.64 1.66
CA ALA A 69 -1.54 -12.47 1.58
C ALA A 69 -2.65 -11.68 0.88
N LEU A 70 -3.35 -12.33 -0.06
CA LEU A 70 -4.46 -11.76 -0.81
C LEU A 70 -5.68 -12.69 -0.70
N SER A 71 -6.84 -12.11 -0.38
CA SER A 71 -8.09 -12.86 -0.29
C SER A 71 -9.14 -12.31 -1.23
N HIS A 72 -9.77 -13.21 -1.98
CA HIS A 72 -10.92 -12.95 -2.85
C HIS A 72 -12.25 -13.20 -2.17
N SER A 73 -12.25 -13.86 -1.01
CA SER A 73 -13.45 -14.10 -0.21
C SER A 73 -13.83 -12.82 0.54
N ILE A 74 -14.53 -11.92 -0.15
CA ILE A 74 -14.90 -10.59 0.35
C ILE A 74 -16.42 -10.34 0.39
N ASP A 75 -17.24 -11.39 0.26
CA ASP A 75 -18.70 -11.26 0.29
C ASP A 75 -19.25 -10.90 1.68
N TRP A 76 -18.46 -11.13 2.72
CA TRP A 76 -18.72 -10.72 4.09
C TRP A 76 -18.59 -9.20 4.32
N LEU A 77 -17.91 -8.48 3.41
CA LEU A 77 -17.59 -7.05 3.55
C LEU A 77 -18.80 -6.20 3.13
N GLU A 78 -19.50 -5.62 4.08
CA GLU A 78 -20.69 -4.79 3.81
C GLU A 78 -20.38 -3.58 2.91
N ALA A 79 -19.18 -3.01 3.05
CA ALA A 79 -18.73 -1.88 2.24
C ALA A 79 -18.34 -2.26 0.79
N LYS A 80 -18.34 -3.55 0.40
CA LYS A 80 -17.96 -4.01 -0.93
C LYS A 80 -18.67 -3.28 -2.08
N PRO A 81 -20.01 -3.05 -2.04
CA PRO A 81 -20.72 -2.37 -3.12
C PRO A 81 -20.32 -0.91 -3.33
N ASP A 82 -19.77 -0.28 -2.30
CA ASP A 82 -19.35 1.12 -2.34
C ASP A 82 -18.02 1.34 -3.08
N TRP A 83 -17.28 0.28 -3.32
CA TRP A 83 -15.94 0.32 -3.93
C TRP A 83 -16.00 -0.27 -5.34
N ALA A 84 -15.98 0.58 -6.35
CA ALA A 84 -16.00 0.15 -7.75
C ALA A 84 -14.87 -0.85 -8.03
N GLY A 85 -15.23 -2.00 -8.61
CA GLY A 85 -14.27 -3.03 -9.00
C GLY A 85 -13.53 -3.72 -7.86
N LEU A 86 -13.97 -3.61 -6.60
CA LEU A 86 -13.33 -4.30 -5.47
C LEU A 86 -13.49 -5.82 -5.61
N GLN A 87 -12.37 -6.54 -5.73
CA GLN A 87 -12.32 -7.99 -5.92
C GLN A 87 -11.55 -8.72 -4.83
N ALA A 88 -10.65 -8.04 -4.11
CA ALA A 88 -9.83 -8.66 -3.10
C ALA A 88 -9.45 -7.68 -1.98
N VAL A 89 -9.08 -8.24 -0.83
CA VAL A 89 -8.40 -7.53 0.25
C VAL A 89 -7.03 -8.14 0.50
N GLY A 90 -6.03 -7.30 0.75
CA GLY A 90 -4.64 -7.72 0.91
C GLY A 90 -4.05 -7.34 2.26
N ARG A 91 -3.11 -8.16 2.75
CA ARG A 91 -2.29 -7.92 3.94
C ARG A 91 -0.82 -8.06 3.58
N VAL A 92 -0.03 -7.11 4.06
CA VAL A 92 1.43 -7.18 3.99
C VAL A 92 1.99 -7.08 5.39
N GLU A 93 2.82 -8.05 5.76
CA GLU A 93 3.63 -8.05 6.96
C GLU A 93 5.08 -7.79 6.57
N SER A 94 5.67 -6.72 7.12
CA SER A 94 7.07 -6.37 6.88
C SER A 94 7.86 -6.48 8.18
N THR A 95 8.81 -7.42 8.23
CA THR A 95 9.71 -7.60 9.36
C THR A 95 11.10 -7.11 8.96
N ARG A 96 11.63 -6.14 9.71
CA ARG A 96 12.98 -5.59 9.53
C ARG A 96 13.88 -6.00 10.67
N LEU A 97 15.07 -6.50 10.33
CA LEU A 97 16.14 -6.83 11.26
C LEU A 97 17.34 -5.91 10.96
N ILE A 98 17.75 -5.11 11.95
CA ILE A 98 18.91 -4.22 11.89
C ILE A 98 19.73 -4.46 13.15
N GLY A 99 20.88 -5.13 13.00
CA GLY A 99 21.66 -5.61 14.16
C GLY A 99 20.81 -6.55 15.01
N GLU A 100 20.62 -6.22 16.28
CA GLU A 100 19.78 -6.98 17.22
C GLU A 100 18.30 -6.49 17.29
N SER A 101 17.98 -5.41 16.57
CA SER A 101 16.64 -4.82 16.57
C SER A 101 15.75 -5.51 15.54
N VAL A 102 14.56 -5.92 15.97
CA VAL A 102 13.51 -6.49 15.10
C VAL A 102 12.26 -5.64 15.21
N SER A 103 11.75 -5.19 14.07
CA SER A 103 10.48 -4.48 13.98
C SER A 103 9.56 -5.14 12.96
N THR A 104 8.26 -5.21 13.27
CA THR A 104 7.24 -5.75 12.37
C THR A 104 6.13 -4.73 12.18
N GLU A 105 5.74 -4.49 10.94
CA GLU A 105 4.68 -3.60 10.53
C GLU A 105 3.65 -4.37 9.69
N TYR A 106 2.37 -4.04 9.87
CA TYR A 106 1.27 -4.62 9.10
C TYR A 106 0.57 -3.51 8.30
N ARG A 107 0.25 -3.81 7.04
CA ARG A 107 -0.50 -2.92 6.15
C ARG A 107 -1.61 -3.70 5.46
N TYR A 108 -2.78 -3.06 5.30
CA TYR A 108 -3.97 -3.65 4.70
C TYR A 108 -4.38 -2.87 3.47
N PHE A 109 -4.97 -3.54 2.49
CA PHE A 109 -5.23 -2.99 1.17
C PHE A 109 -6.59 -3.42 0.64
N LEU A 110 -7.23 -2.52 -0.13
CA LEU A 110 -8.33 -2.83 -1.04
C LEU A 110 -7.77 -2.99 -2.45
N CYS A 111 -8.18 -4.03 -3.18
CA CYS A 111 -7.61 -4.37 -4.48
C CYS A 111 -8.70 -4.67 -5.51
N SER A 112 -8.55 -4.14 -6.72
CA SER A 112 -9.26 -4.66 -7.90
C SER A 112 -8.51 -5.81 -8.56
N LEU A 113 -7.23 -6.03 -8.18
CA LEU A 113 -6.39 -7.14 -8.66
C LEU A 113 -6.78 -8.45 -7.99
N VAL A 114 -6.63 -9.54 -8.75
CA VAL A 114 -6.89 -10.91 -8.29
C VAL A 114 -5.63 -11.78 -8.18
N GLU A 115 -4.52 -11.41 -8.82
CA GLU A 115 -3.28 -12.18 -8.79
C GLU A 115 -2.38 -11.76 -7.62
N GLY A 116 -2.02 -12.72 -6.77
CA GLY A 116 -1.17 -12.48 -5.59
C GLY A 116 0.24 -11.98 -5.94
N ASP A 117 0.84 -12.51 -7.01
CA ASP A 117 2.17 -12.10 -7.48
C ASP A 117 2.15 -10.64 -7.98
N ARG A 118 1.08 -10.25 -8.69
CA ARG A 118 0.88 -8.88 -9.17
C ARG A 118 0.64 -7.92 -8.00
N PHE A 119 -0.13 -8.34 -6.99
CA PHE A 119 -0.31 -7.59 -5.75
C PHE A 119 1.03 -7.31 -5.07
N ALA A 120 1.85 -8.35 -4.85
CA ALA A 120 3.17 -8.21 -4.24
C ALA A 120 4.09 -7.28 -5.04
N ALA A 121 4.13 -7.43 -6.38
CA ALA A 121 4.91 -6.58 -7.26
C ALA A 121 4.49 -5.10 -7.20
N VAL A 122 3.19 -4.82 -7.20
CA VAL A 122 2.63 -3.46 -7.14
C VAL A 122 2.95 -2.80 -5.80
N VAL A 123 2.77 -3.51 -4.68
CA VAL A 123 3.11 -2.98 -3.35
C VAL A 123 4.61 -2.72 -3.24
N ARG A 124 5.44 -3.62 -3.75
CA ARG A 124 6.90 -3.46 -3.75
C ARG A 124 7.36 -2.25 -4.57
N SER A 125 6.79 -2.04 -5.75
CA SER A 125 7.11 -0.88 -6.61
C SER A 125 6.80 0.43 -5.92
N HIS A 126 5.69 0.50 -5.19
CA HIS A 126 5.31 1.69 -4.43
C HIS A 126 6.37 2.07 -3.38
N TRP A 127 6.85 1.09 -2.61
CA TRP A 127 7.92 1.32 -1.65
C TRP A 127 9.27 1.65 -2.29
N GLY A 128 9.54 1.14 -3.49
CA GLY A 128 10.73 1.54 -4.26
C GLY A 128 10.72 3.04 -4.57
N ILE A 129 9.56 3.59 -4.92
CA ILE A 129 9.36 5.03 -5.15
C ILE A 129 9.56 5.82 -3.84
N GLU A 130 8.91 5.42 -2.73
CA GLU A 130 9.07 6.08 -1.42
C GLU A 130 10.53 6.09 -0.97
N ASN A 131 11.22 4.96 -1.03
CA ASN A 131 12.60 4.85 -0.53
C ASN A 131 13.64 5.51 -1.44
N GLN A 132 13.44 5.51 -2.76
CA GLN A 132 14.42 6.05 -3.71
C GLN A 132 14.13 7.50 -4.07
N GLN A 133 12.89 7.86 -4.37
CA GLN A 133 12.53 9.20 -4.82
C GLN A 133 12.39 10.19 -3.66
N HIS A 134 11.70 9.81 -2.59
CA HIS A 134 11.54 10.70 -1.44
C HIS A 134 12.88 10.92 -0.74
N TRP A 135 13.70 9.89 -0.56
CA TRP A 135 15.05 10.05 0.00
C TRP A 135 15.93 11.00 -0.83
N VAL A 136 15.88 10.89 -2.15
CA VAL A 136 16.64 11.80 -3.05
C VAL A 136 16.12 13.23 -2.94
N LEU A 137 14.79 13.43 -2.91
CA LEU A 137 14.18 14.75 -2.78
C LEU A 137 14.50 15.38 -1.41
N ASP A 138 14.39 14.62 -0.34
CA ASP A 138 14.63 15.12 1.03
C ASP A 138 16.10 15.35 1.31
N VAL A 139 16.98 14.43 0.92
CA VAL A 139 18.42 14.48 1.27
C VAL A 139 19.22 15.32 0.27
N GLN A 140 18.96 15.21 -1.03
CA GLN A 140 19.71 15.96 -2.05
C GLN A 140 19.13 17.33 -2.36
N PHE A 141 17.80 17.46 -2.33
CA PHE A 141 17.11 18.72 -2.66
C PHE A 141 16.58 19.47 -1.43
N GLY A 142 16.58 18.85 -0.24
CA GLY A 142 16.13 19.47 1.01
C GLY A 142 14.67 19.92 0.96
N GLU A 143 13.81 19.14 0.31
CA GLU A 143 12.43 19.54 0.02
C GLU A 143 11.61 19.78 1.28
N ASP A 144 11.82 18.98 2.33
CA ASP A 144 11.21 19.17 3.66
C ASP A 144 11.69 20.46 4.38
N ALA A 145 12.87 20.95 4.04
CA ALA A 145 13.41 22.21 4.54
C ALA A 145 12.94 23.44 3.76
N CYS A 146 12.27 23.27 2.62
CA CYS A 146 11.80 24.34 1.76
C CYS A 146 10.61 25.08 2.38
N ARG A 147 10.84 26.27 2.92
CA ARG A 147 9.83 27.15 3.55
C ARG A 147 9.11 28.09 2.58
N THR A 148 9.22 27.88 1.27
CA THR A 148 8.59 28.75 0.26
C THR A 148 7.07 28.54 0.24
N ARG A 149 6.33 29.41 0.92
CA ARG A 149 4.85 29.42 1.01
C ARG A 149 4.20 30.53 0.21
N ARG A 150 4.86 31.12 -0.80
CA ARG A 150 4.29 32.20 -1.62
C ARG A 150 3.99 31.69 -3.03
N ASN A 151 2.73 31.92 -3.47
CA ASN A 151 2.22 31.84 -4.83
C ASN A 151 2.48 30.53 -5.60
N HIS A 152 1.53 29.58 -5.51
CA HIS A 152 1.43 28.40 -6.41
C HIS A 152 2.65 27.46 -6.50
N SER A 153 3.67 27.62 -5.69
CA SER A 153 4.82 26.69 -5.66
C SER A 153 4.48 25.28 -5.19
N GLY A 154 3.38 25.10 -4.46
CA GLY A 154 2.86 23.80 -4.08
C GLY A 154 2.20 23.00 -5.22
N ALA A 155 1.83 23.66 -6.33
CA ALA A 155 1.21 22.97 -7.47
C ALA A 155 2.23 22.29 -8.39
N CYS A 156 3.51 22.68 -8.34
CA CYS A 156 4.56 22.06 -9.15
C CYS A 156 5.02 20.69 -8.60
N GLN A 157 4.87 20.44 -7.31
CA GLN A 157 5.26 19.18 -6.67
C GLN A 157 4.36 17.99 -7.05
N PHE A 158 3.09 18.25 -7.35
CA PHE A 158 2.13 17.20 -7.71
C PHE A 158 2.21 16.71 -9.16
N PHE A 159 2.86 17.46 -10.07
CA PHE A 159 2.89 17.12 -11.50
C PHE A 159 4.06 16.20 -11.92
N CYS A 160 5.09 16.04 -11.12
CA CYS A 160 6.24 15.19 -11.48
C CYS A 160 6.08 13.69 -11.16
N VAL A 161 5.02 13.27 -10.46
CA VAL A 161 4.87 11.88 -9.99
C VAL A 161 3.94 11.04 -10.89
N ASN A 162 3.27 11.64 -11.89
CA ASN A 162 2.24 10.94 -12.68
C ASN A 162 2.58 10.73 -14.17
N ALA A 163 3.85 10.76 -14.55
CA ALA A 163 4.25 10.46 -15.93
C ALA A 163 5.34 9.36 -15.93
N VAL A 164 4.95 8.10 -15.80
CA VAL A 164 5.48 6.91 -16.54
C VAL A 164 4.49 5.77 -16.35
#